data_07eeb81fb72d92a91748beba45332d56
#
_entry.id   07eeb81fb72d92a91748beba45332d56
#
_cell.length_a   1.000
_cell.length_b   1.000
_cell.length_c   1.000
_cell.angle_alpha   90.00
_cell.angle_beta   90.00
_cell.angle_gamma   90.00
#
_symmetry.space_group_name_H-M   'P 1'
#
loop_
_entity.id
_entity.type
_entity.pdbx_description
1 polymer ?
#
loop_
_entity_poly.entity_id
_entity_poly.type
_entity_poly.pdbx_seq_one_letter_code
_entity_poly.pdbx_strand_id
1 'polypeptide(L)'
;MANFLEKNPRLDQANERLRAGKVGVAILQRGDRLYLQAVLPPRPGSIKCSPHQQQVALKIHANPAGIALAEKEASKMGYALDSKTFDWESYRSHKRRADTIADWLQKFEETKRPAVSVTTWKTDYQRPFGLLPATEPITSEVLLSAIANTQPNTRQRRRFCLAFRQLAQFAGIDIDVSKLMGNYSPTQVKPRDLPTDEYIVSCFSQIENPQWQWVFGVLAAYGLRDHEAFYLDMSKFPIVEVTEGKTGCRQVWPLMPEWAEEWDLGNIKLPPVTGSCHADFGARVCKFFARTALGFNAYDLRHAWAVRAIGFGLASPLAAKQMGHSLLTHAQTYHLAINEREQQQAYDLLLAARRKSQSNGAC
;
A
#
# COMPACT_ATOMS: atom_id res chain seq x y z
N MET A 1 -25.75 41.13 -43.18
CA MET A 1 -26.56 41.56 -42.02
C MET A 1 -25.62 41.85 -40.86
N ALA A 2 -25.43 43.13 -40.51
CA ALA A 2 -24.57 43.52 -39.40
C ALA A 2 -25.27 43.18 -38.08
N ASN A 3 -24.69 42.27 -37.30
CA ASN A 3 -25.13 41.99 -35.95
C ASN A 3 -24.97 43.27 -35.11
N PHE A 4 -26.04 43.93 -34.77
CA PHE A 4 -26.08 44.94 -33.73
C PHE A 4 -25.71 44.24 -32.41
N LEU A 5 -24.48 44.52 -31.94
CA LEU A 5 -24.06 44.14 -30.59
C LEU A 5 -25.01 44.82 -29.61
N GLU A 6 -25.88 44.06 -28.94
CA GLU A 6 -26.68 44.55 -27.81
C GLU A 6 -25.73 45.22 -26.83
N LYS A 7 -25.90 46.53 -26.62
CA LYS A 7 -25.16 47.30 -25.62
C LYS A 7 -25.48 46.71 -24.23
N ASN A 8 -24.47 46.25 -23.53
CA ASN A 8 -24.62 45.76 -22.17
C ASN A 8 -24.41 46.92 -21.19
N PRO A 9 -25.48 47.51 -20.63
CA PRO A 9 -25.38 48.72 -19.80
C PRO A 9 -24.47 48.53 -18.58
N ARG A 10 -24.40 47.33 -18.03
CA ARG A 10 -23.54 47.02 -16.88
C ARG A 10 -22.04 47.01 -17.28
N LEU A 11 -21.74 46.59 -18.49
CA LEU A 11 -20.37 46.63 -19.02
C LEU A 11 -19.95 48.08 -19.26
N ASP A 12 -20.83 48.92 -19.80
CA ASP A 12 -20.57 50.33 -20.02
C ASP A 12 -20.31 51.05 -18.69
N GLN A 13 -21.14 50.83 -17.68
CA GLN A 13 -20.95 51.36 -16.34
C GLN A 13 -19.63 50.91 -15.69
N ALA A 14 -19.21 49.62 -15.83
CA ALA A 14 -17.92 49.13 -15.36
C ALA A 14 -16.76 49.84 -16.04
N ASN A 15 -16.83 50.02 -17.35
CA ASN A 15 -15.82 50.75 -18.11
C ASN A 15 -15.78 52.27 -17.77
N GLU A 16 -16.89 52.88 -17.43
CA GLU A 16 -16.94 54.27 -16.94
C GLU A 16 -16.23 54.41 -15.57
N ARG A 17 -16.46 53.48 -14.66
CA ARG A 17 -15.73 53.46 -13.36
C ARG A 17 -14.22 53.27 -13.55
N LEU A 18 -13.79 52.37 -14.44
CA LEU A 18 -12.39 52.17 -14.76
C LEU A 18 -11.73 53.42 -15.38
N ARG A 19 -12.46 54.12 -16.25
CA ARG A 19 -11.98 55.41 -16.81
C ARG A 19 -11.90 56.51 -15.77
N ALA A 20 -12.94 56.67 -14.92
CA ALA A 20 -12.95 57.62 -13.82
C ALA A 20 -11.79 57.39 -12.86
N GLY A 21 -11.46 56.11 -12.59
CA GLY A 21 -10.29 55.70 -11.78
C GLY A 21 -8.94 55.75 -12.52
N LYS A 22 -8.88 56.19 -13.77
CA LYS A 22 -7.67 56.25 -14.63
C LYS A 22 -6.90 54.91 -14.69
N VAL A 23 -7.62 53.77 -14.66
CA VAL A 23 -7.02 52.43 -14.59
C VAL A 23 -6.25 52.05 -15.86
N GLY A 24 -6.51 52.69 -16.99
CA GLY A 24 -5.80 52.40 -18.24
C GLY A 24 -6.16 51.08 -18.93
N VAL A 25 -7.14 50.36 -18.39
CA VAL A 25 -7.63 49.05 -18.90
C VAL A 25 -9.14 49.14 -19.18
N ALA A 26 -9.59 48.61 -20.30
CA ALA A 26 -10.97 48.50 -20.69
C ALA A 26 -11.44 47.06 -20.76
N ILE A 27 -12.69 46.79 -20.43
CA ILE A 27 -13.33 45.49 -20.56
C ILE A 27 -14.08 45.45 -21.90
N LEU A 28 -13.80 44.41 -22.71
CA LEU A 28 -14.50 44.16 -23.96
C LEU A 28 -15.33 42.89 -23.86
N GLN A 29 -16.48 42.88 -24.54
CA GLN A 29 -17.30 41.70 -24.74
C GLN A 29 -17.16 41.20 -26.19
N ARG A 30 -16.95 39.91 -26.38
CA ARG A 30 -17.02 39.22 -27.67
C ARG A 30 -17.88 37.97 -27.53
N GLY A 31 -19.06 37.99 -28.13
CA GLY A 31 -20.06 36.97 -27.88
C GLY A 31 -20.45 36.94 -26.39
N ASP A 32 -20.32 35.78 -25.79
CA ASP A 32 -20.58 35.54 -24.36
C ASP A 32 -19.33 35.66 -23.44
N ARG A 33 -18.19 36.15 -23.99
CA ARG A 33 -16.91 36.18 -23.25
C ARG A 33 -16.38 37.61 -23.08
N LEU A 34 -15.66 37.78 -21.94
CA LEU A 34 -15.04 39.05 -21.55
C LEU A 34 -13.51 39.01 -21.78
N TYR A 35 -12.99 40.17 -22.19
CA TYR A 35 -11.57 40.41 -22.47
C TYR A 35 -11.14 41.73 -21.81
N LEU A 36 -9.87 41.79 -21.39
CA LEU A 36 -9.24 43.07 -21.03
C LEU A 36 -8.45 43.61 -22.20
N GLN A 37 -8.52 44.92 -22.41
CA GLN A 37 -7.76 45.64 -23.40
C GLN A 37 -6.97 46.76 -22.76
N ALA A 38 -5.65 46.78 -22.99
CA ALA A 38 -4.73 47.77 -22.46
C ALA A 38 -3.48 47.88 -23.36
N VAL A 39 -2.69 48.93 -23.15
CA VAL A 39 -1.32 49.03 -23.69
C VAL A 39 -0.44 48.18 -22.80
N LEU A 40 0.01 47.04 -23.30
CA LEU A 40 0.80 46.06 -22.57
C LEU A 40 2.20 45.91 -23.10
N PRO A 41 3.20 45.55 -22.31
CA PRO A 41 4.53 45.18 -22.79
C PRO A 41 4.44 44.09 -23.86
N PRO A 42 5.43 43.98 -24.74
CA PRO A 42 5.48 42.92 -25.73
C PRO A 42 5.37 41.53 -25.07
N ARG A 43 4.65 40.62 -25.72
CA ARG A 43 4.61 39.22 -25.25
C ARG A 43 6.00 38.58 -25.36
N PRO A 44 6.39 37.70 -24.43
CA PRO A 44 7.62 36.94 -24.59
C PRO A 44 7.68 36.21 -25.95
N GLY A 45 8.75 36.41 -26.69
CA GLY A 45 8.92 35.85 -28.04
C GLY A 45 8.26 36.68 -29.16
N SER A 46 7.71 37.89 -28.86
CA SER A 46 7.17 38.80 -29.89
C SER A 46 8.29 39.57 -30.64
N ILE A 47 8.09 39.81 -31.95
CA ILE A 47 8.98 40.65 -32.77
C ILE A 47 8.85 42.13 -32.36
N LYS A 48 7.75 42.56 -31.78
CA LYS A 48 7.51 43.94 -31.33
C LYS A 48 8.27 44.23 -30.04
N CYS A 49 9.08 45.29 -30.04
CA CYS A 49 9.91 45.67 -28.91
C CYS A 49 9.29 46.75 -27.99
N SER A 50 8.18 47.40 -28.40
CA SER A 50 7.54 48.48 -27.64
C SER A 50 6.14 48.09 -27.14
N PRO A 51 5.70 48.67 -26.01
CA PRO A 51 4.33 48.49 -25.54
C PRO A 51 3.30 48.89 -26.61
N HIS A 52 2.26 48.10 -26.78
CA HIS A 52 1.19 48.34 -27.75
C HIS A 52 -0.14 47.79 -27.22
N GLN A 53 -1.24 48.23 -27.84
CA GLN A 53 -2.57 47.82 -27.48
C GLN A 53 -2.73 46.30 -27.70
N GLN A 54 -3.08 45.58 -26.67
CA GLN A 54 -3.27 44.14 -26.72
C GLN A 54 -4.54 43.73 -25.94
N GLN A 55 -5.02 42.55 -26.24
CA GLN A 55 -6.21 42.00 -25.60
C GLN A 55 -5.82 40.70 -24.88
N VAL A 56 -6.40 40.54 -23.68
CA VAL A 56 -6.24 39.37 -22.80
C VAL A 56 -7.61 38.73 -22.57
N ALA A 57 -7.76 37.46 -22.92
CA ALA A 57 -8.99 36.71 -22.67
C ALA A 57 -9.11 36.34 -21.20
N LEU A 58 -10.17 36.71 -20.55
CA LEU A 58 -10.43 36.34 -19.14
C LEU A 58 -11.08 34.97 -18.99
N LYS A 59 -11.63 34.41 -20.07
CA LYS A 59 -12.44 33.17 -20.04
C LYS A 59 -13.68 33.26 -19.13
N ILE A 60 -14.15 34.45 -18.84
CA ILE A 60 -15.30 34.75 -18.00
C ILE A 60 -16.51 35.01 -18.91
N HIS A 61 -17.68 34.53 -18.55
CA HIS A 61 -18.93 34.81 -19.26
C HIS A 61 -19.41 36.24 -19.01
N ALA A 62 -20.03 36.86 -20.02
CA ALA A 62 -20.54 38.23 -19.99
C ALA A 62 -21.88 38.29 -19.24
N ASN A 63 -21.90 37.86 -18.00
CA ASN A 63 -23.03 37.98 -17.08
C ASN A 63 -22.70 38.96 -15.95
N PRO A 64 -23.68 39.39 -15.12
CA PRO A 64 -23.48 40.40 -14.09
C PRO A 64 -22.30 40.07 -13.12
N ALA A 65 -22.19 38.80 -12.69
CA ALA A 65 -21.10 38.36 -11.82
C ALA A 65 -19.74 38.37 -12.55
N GLY A 66 -19.73 37.95 -13.82
CA GLY A 66 -18.54 37.97 -14.68
C GLY A 66 -18.03 39.38 -14.95
N ILE A 67 -18.92 40.36 -15.18
CA ILE A 67 -18.56 41.78 -15.37
C ILE A 67 -17.91 42.33 -14.09
N ALA A 68 -18.48 42.05 -12.91
CA ALA A 68 -17.92 42.48 -11.64
C ALA A 68 -16.53 41.88 -11.37
N LEU A 69 -16.32 40.60 -11.77
CA LEU A 69 -15.01 39.95 -11.69
C LEU A 69 -14.02 40.52 -12.69
N ALA A 70 -14.45 40.81 -13.93
CA ALA A 70 -13.63 41.41 -14.96
C ALA A 70 -13.17 42.83 -14.56
N GLU A 71 -14.01 43.60 -13.86
CA GLU A 71 -13.67 44.93 -13.34
C GLU A 71 -12.58 44.86 -12.26
N LYS A 72 -12.66 43.86 -11.34
CA LYS A 72 -11.59 43.60 -10.37
C LYS A 72 -10.26 43.23 -11.05
N GLU A 73 -10.31 42.35 -12.06
CA GLU A 73 -9.12 41.96 -12.80
C GLU A 73 -8.55 43.12 -13.64
N ALA A 74 -9.41 43.99 -14.21
CA ALA A 74 -8.96 45.22 -14.89
C ALA A 74 -8.22 46.16 -13.92
N SER A 75 -8.73 46.34 -12.71
CA SER A 75 -8.08 47.16 -11.69
C SER A 75 -6.76 46.61 -11.24
N LYS A 76 -6.64 45.28 -11.06
CA LYS A 76 -5.36 44.60 -10.74
C LYS A 76 -4.34 44.80 -11.88
N MET A 77 -4.76 44.60 -13.13
CA MET A 77 -3.90 44.80 -14.29
C MET A 77 -3.40 46.25 -14.38
N GLY A 78 -4.28 47.23 -14.18
CA GLY A 78 -3.91 48.65 -14.14
C GLY A 78 -2.90 48.97 -13.06
N TYR A 79 -3.11 48.48 -11.85
CA TYR A 79 -2.13 48.62 -10.75
C TYR A 79 -0.77 48.02 -11.11
N ALA A 80 -0.76 46.80 -11.70
CA ALA A 80 0.48 46.15 -12.10
C ALA A 80 1.23 46.90 -13.22
N LEU A 81 0.49 47.57 -14.13
CA LEU A 81 1.08 48.41 -15.18
C LEU A 81 1.69 49.68 -14.59
N ASP A 82 0.96 50.37 -13.69
CA ASP A 82 1.42 51.59 -13.04
C ASP A 82 2.63 51.37 -12.15
N SER A 83 2.65 50.24 -11.42
CA SER A 83 3.78 49.85 -10.56
C SER A 83 4.93 49.20 -11.31
N LYS A 84 4.84 49.01 -12.62
CA LYS A 84 5.83 48.33 -13.48
C LYS A 84 6.10 46.88 -13.08
N THR A 85 5.13 46.24 -12.43
CA THR A 85 5.19 44.82 -11.99
C THR A 85 4.36 43.89 -12.87
N PHE A 86 3.89 44.38 -14.03
CA PHE A 86 3.09 43.56 -14.93
C PHE A 86 3.90 42.41 -15.49
N ASP A 87 3.38 41.17 -15.31
CA ASP A 87 3.95 39.96 -15.85
C ASP A 87 2.91 39.18 -16.68
N TRP A 88 3.33 38.77 -17.88
CA TRP A 88 2.50 37.95 -18.77
C TRP A 88 2.21 36.56 -18.22
N GLU A 89 3.01 36.01 -17.30
CA GLU A 89 2.73 34.71 -16.69
C GLU A 89 1.37 34.67 -15.98
N SER A 90 0.98 35.78 -15.35
CA SER A 90 -0.36 35.91 -14.70
C SER A 90 -1.53 35.81 -15.68
N TYR A 91 -1.29 36.10 -16.97
CA TYR A 91 -2.29 36.12 -18.05
C TYR A 91 -2.03 35.09 -19.15
N ARG A 92 -0.94 34.36 -19.06
CA ARG A 92 -0.77 33.15 -19.87
C ARG A 92 -1.90 32.22 -19.49
N SER A 93 -2.69 31.82 -20.47
CA SER A 93 -3.47 30.63 -20.28
C SER A 93 -2.45 29.49 -20.11
N HIS A 94 -2.10 29.17 -18.88
CA HIS A 94 -1.72 27.83 -18.62
C HIS A 94 -2.92 27.00 -19.10
N LYS A 95 -2.82 26.37 -20.28
CA LYS A 95 -3.36 25.05 -20.40
C LYS A 95 -2.69 24.34 -19.23
N ARG A 96 -3.35 24.19 -18.08
CA ARG A 96 -2.91 23.23 -17.06
C ARG A 96 -2.72 21.97 -17.90
N ARG A 97 -1.48 21.62 -18.13
CA ARG A 97 -1.16 20.31 -18.64
C ARG A 97 -1.93 19.39 -17.70
N ALA A 98 -2.88 18.64 -18.23
CA ALA A 98 -3.63 17.71 -17.42
C ALA A 98 -2.58 16.90 -16.65
N ASP A 99 -2.73 16.84 -15.32
CA ASP A 99 -1.80 16.11 -14.50
C ASP A 99 -1.65 14.71 -15.10
N THR A 100 -0.42 14.31 -15.34
CA THR A 100 -0.11 12.97 -15.82
C THR A 100 -0.26 11.96 -14.68
N ILE A 101 -0.28 10.68 -15.02
CA ILE A 101 -0.23 9.61 -14.02
C ILE A 101 0.97 9.81 -13.09
N ALA A 102 2.15 10.17 -13.60
CA ALA A 102 3.32 10.45 -12.77
C ALA A 102 3.08 11.57 -11.76
N ASP A 103 2.43 12.66 -12.17
CA ASP A 103 2.10 13.78 -11.27
C ASP A 103 1.14 13.34 -10.17
N TRP A 104 0.14 12.53 -10.50
CA TRP A 104 -0.81 11.97 -9.52
C TRP A 104 -0.16 10.97 -8.58
N LEU A 105 0.73 10.12 -9.08
CA LEU A 105 1.46 9.14 -8.26
C LEU A 105 2.40 9.84 -7.27
N GLN A 106 3.06 10.91 -7.67
CA GLN A 106 3.90 11.70 -6.78
C GLN A 106 3.07 12.29 -5.63
N LYS A 107 1.95 12.96 -5.94
CA LYS A 107 1.05 13.55 -4.95
C LYS A 107 0.47 12.48 -3.99
N PHE A 108 0.12 11.33 -4.54
CA PHE A 108 -0.38 10.20 -3.76
C PHE A 108 0.70 9.63 -2.83
N GLU A 109 1.94 9.49 -3.32
CA GLU A 109 3.08 9.04 -2.53
C GLU A 109 3.35 9.99 -1.35
N GLU A 110 3.44 11.29 -1.59
CA GLU A 110 3.66 12.30 -0.57
C GLU A 110 2.62 12.21 0.56
N THR A 111 1.37 11.93 0.23
CA THR A 111 0.26 11.83 1.18
C THR A 111 0.20 10.47 1.89
N LYS A 112 0.38 9.37 1.16
CA LYS A 112 0.10 8.02 1.66
C LYS A 112 1.31 7.34 2.28
N ARG A 113 2.51 7.59 1.77
CA ARG A 113 3.74 6.93 2.19
C ARG A 113 4.06 7.09 3.69
N PRO A 114 3.88 8.27 4.32
CA PRO A 114 4.13 8.42 5.75
C PRO A 114 3.21 7.58 6.65
N ALA A 115 2.03 7.18 6.14
CA ALA A 115 1.03 6.43 6.89
C ALA A 115 1.17 4.90 6.76
N VAL A 116 2.15 4.40 5.99
CA VAL A 116 2.30 2.96 5.74
C VAL A 116 3.75 2.51 5.88
N SER A 117 3.96 1.23 6.23
CA SER A 117 5.31 0.67 6.30
C SER A 117 5.99 0.63 4.91
N VAL A 118 7.33 0.63 4.90
CA VAL A 118 8.12 0.51 3.66
C VAL A 118 7.73 -0.73 2.85
N THR A 119 7.50 -1.85 3.52
CA THR A 119 7.08 -3.09 2.87
C THR A 119 5.69 -2.97 2.24
N THR A 120 4.73 -2.39 2.97
CA THR A 120 3.38 -2.14 2.44
C THR A 120 3.44 -1.21 1.24
N TRP A 121 4.22 -0.12 1.32
CA TRP A 121 4.39 0.77 0.17
C TRP A 121 4.90 0.04 -1.06
N LYS A 122 6.01 -0.70 -0.93
CA LYS A 122 6.61 -1.45 -2.05
C LYS A 122 5.64 -2.46 -2.67
N THR A 123 4.92 -3.23 -1.83
CA THR A 123 4.13 -4.37 -2.31
C THR A 123 2.73 -3.98 -2.75
N ASP A 124 2.09 -3.04 -2.07
CA ASP A 124 0.66 -2.75 -2.26
C ASP A 124 0.42 -1.52 -3.14
N TYR A 125 1.43 -0.64 -3.28
CA TYR A 125 1.32 0.59 -4.08
C TYR A 125 2.37 0.68 -5.18
N GLN A 126 3.65 0.69 -4.86
CA GLN A 126 4.71 0.92 -5.85
C GLN A 126 4.69 -0.12 -6.97
N ARG A 127 4.52 -1.40 -6.63
CA ARG A 127 4.47 -2.47 -7.63
C ARG A 127 3.25 -2.37 -8.56
N PRO A 128 2.00 -2.16 -8.09
CA PRO A 128 0.86 -1.89 -8.95
C PRO A 128 1.05 -0.63 -9.81
N PHE A 129 1.50 0.45 -9.21
CA PHE A 129 1.67 1.75 -9.89
C PHE A 129 2.75 1.75 -10.97
N GLY A 130 3.78 0.92 -10.81
CA GLY A 130 4.82 0.75 -11.82
C GLY A 130 4.36 0.15 -13.16
N LEU A 131 3.11 -0.34 -13.24
CA LEU A 131 2.50 -0.81 -14.49
C LEU A 131 1.71 0.27 -15.23
N LEU A 132 1.54 1.45 -14.63
CA LEU A 132 0.80 2.54 -15.25
C LEU A 132 1.68 3.35 -16.21
N PRO A 133 1.15 3.81 -17.35
CA PRO A 133 1.87 4.66 -18.30
C PRO A 133 2.06 6.07 -17.72
N ALA A 134 3.26 6.38 -17.23
CA ALA A 134 3.57 7.57 -16.45
C ALA A 134 3.23 8.91 -17.13
N THR A 135 3.32 8.98 -18.46
CA THR A 135 3.15 10.20 -19.24
C THR A 135 1.73 10.46 -19.71
N GLU A 136 0.85 9.50 -19.55
CA GLU A 136 -0.56 9.61 -19.95
C GLU A 136 -1.40 10.31 -18.88
N PRO A 137 -2.54 10.91 -19.24
CA PRO A 137 -3.52 11.37 -18.27
C PRO A 137 -4.13 10.18 -17.53
N ILE A 138 -4.44 10.38 -16.24
CA ILE A 138 -5.12 9.36 -15.45
C ILE A 138 -6.60 9.30 -15.85
N THR A 139 -7.08 8.13 -16.28
CA THR A 139 -8.47 7.88 -16.65
C THR A 139 -8.96 6.56 -16.06
N SER A 140 -10.28 6.38 -15.99
CA SER A 140 -10.90 5.11 -15.57
C SER A 140 -10.45 3.94 -16.46
N GLU A 141 -10.38 4.16 -17.78
CA GLU A 141 -10.01 3.15 -18.76
C GLU A 141 -8.59 2.64 -18.54
N VAL A 142 -7.62 3.54 -18.31
CA VAL A 142 -6.22 3.18 -18.06
C VAL A 142 -6.09 2.35 -16.79
N LEU A 143 -6.76 2.77 -15.71
CA LEU A 143 -6.70 2.03 -14.44
C LEU A 143 -7.37 0.65 -14.55
N LEU A 144 -8.55 0.57 -15.15
CA LEU A 144 -9.26 -0.70 -15.33
C LEU A 144 -8.52 -1.66 -16.28
N SER A 145 -7.91 -1.13 -17.37
CA SER A 145 -7.08 -1.92 -18.28
C SER A 145 -5.85 -2.51 -17.56
N ALA A 146 -5.16 -1.73 -16.75
CA ALA A 146 -4.02 -2.20 -15.98
C ALA A 146 -4.40 -3.31 -14.98
N ILE A 147 -5.60 -3.23 -14.36
CA ILE A 147 -6.14 -4.32 -13.56
C ILE A 147 -6.44 -5.54 -14.44
N ALA A 148 -7.11 -5.35 -15.57
CA ALA A 148 -7.54 -6.44 -16.46
C ALA A 148 -6.36 -7.28 -16.99
N ASN A 149 -5.18 -6.69 -17.12
CA ASN A 149 -3.96 -7.37 -17.56
C ASN A 149 -3.33 -8.27 -16.47
N THR A 150 -3.83 -8.29 -15.23
CA THR A 150 -3.38 -9.23 -14.21
C THR A 150 -4.20 -10.54 -14.29
N GLN A 151 -3.68 -11.63 -13.70
CA GLN A 151 -4.38 -12.92 -13.71
C GLN A 151 -5.66 -12.86 -12.84
N PRO A 152 -6.82 -13.26 -13.34
CA PRO A 152 -8.08 -13.30 -12.58
C PRO A 152 -7.99 -14.17 -11.33
N ASN A 153 -8.81 -13.87 -10.32
CA ASN A 153 -8.95 -14.67 -9.09
C ASN A 153 -7.65 -14.89 -8.33
N THR A 154 -6.71 -13.93 -8.39
CA THR A 154 -5.44 -13.98 -7.67
C THR A 154 -5.34 -12.91 -6.59
N ARG A 155 -4.48 -13.16 -5.59
CA ARG A 155 -4.11 -12.16 -4.58
C ARG A 155 -3.53 -10.89 -5.23
N GLN A 156 -2.80 -11.04 -6.33
CA GLN A 156 -2.24 -9.91 -7.09
C GLN A 156 -3.37 -9.05 -7.68
N ARG A 157 -4.34 -9.65 -8.37
CA ARG A 157 -5.50 -8.95 -8.94
C ARG A 157 -6.23 -8.14 -7.86
N ARG A 158 -6.54 -8.79 -6.73
CA ARG A 158 -7.22 -8.12 -5.61
C ARG A 158 -6.43 -6.93 -5.08
N ARG A 159 -5.11 -7.07 -4.95
CA ARG A 159 -4.22 -5.98 -4.51
C ARG A 159 -4.26 -4.81 -5.49
N PHE A 160 -4.21 -5.06 -6.79
CA PHE A 160 -4.29 -4.03 -7.83
C PHE A 160 -5.64 -3.30 -7.81
N CYS A 161 -6.74 -4.02 -7.68
CA CYS A 161 -8.06 -3.42 -7.52
C CYS A 161 -8.11 -2.44 -6.33
N LEU A 162 -7.54 -2.84 -5.18
CA LEU A 162 -7.52 -2.00 -3.99
C LEU A 162 -6.62 -0.77 -4.16
N ALA A 163 -5.42 -0.92 -4.74
CA ALA A 163 -4.48 0.17 -4.97
C ALA A 163 -5.03 1.20 -5.94
N PHE A 164 -5.56 0.75 -7.08
CA PHE A 164 -6.08 1.65 -8.11
C PHE A 164 -7.39 2.32 -7.71
N ARG A 165 -8.24 1.65 -6.94
CA ARG A 165 -9.43 2.29 -6.34
C ARG A 165 -9.03 3.45 -5.43
N GLN A 166 -7.99 3.28 -4.60
CA GLN A 166 -7.50 4.36 -3.74
C GLN A 166 -6.89 5.51 -4.55
N LEU A 167 -6.11 5.20 -5.60
CA LEU A 167 -5.54 6.21 -6.48
C LEU A 167 -6.63 6.98 -7.24
N ALA A 168 -7.63 6.28 -7.78
CA ALA A 168 -8.76 6.88 -8.47
C ALA A 168 -9.56 7.81 -7.55
N GLN A 169 -9.87 7.34 -6.34
CA GLN A 169 -10.54 8.17 -5.32
C GLN A 169 -9.73 9.43 -4.99
N PHE A 170 -8.40 9.31 -4.86
CA PHE A 170 -7.52 10.44 -4.62
C PHE A 170 -7.49 11.44 -5.78
N ALA A 171 -7.54 10.94 -7.01
CA ALA A 171 -7.58 11.75 -8.24
C ALA A 171 -8.99 12.29 -8.58
N GLY A 172 -10.03 11.95 -7.80
CA GLY A 172 -11.41 12.35 -8.08
C GLY A 172 -12.04 11.63 -9.26
N ILE A 173 -11.57 10.39 -9.56
CA ILE A 173 -12.06 9.56 -10.66
C ILE A 173 -12.91 8.43 -10.09
N ASP A 174 -14.08 8.22 -10.64
CA ASP A 174 -14.93 7.08 -10.29
C ASP A 174 -14.55 5.85 -11.11
N ILE A 175 -14.27 4.72 -10.41
CA ILE A 175 -14.02 3.42 -11.04
C ILE A 175 -14.77 2.31 -10.29
N ASP A 176 -15.42 1.44 -11.03
CA ASP A 176 -15.98 0.20 -10.48
C ASP A 176 -15.03 -0.98 -10.73
N VAL A 177 -14.37 -1.42 -9.66
CA VAL A 177 -13.46 -2.58 -9.68
C VAL A 177 -14.13 -3.88 -9.26
N SER A 178 -15.42 -3.87 -8.91
CA SER A 178 -16.14 -5.02 -8.32
C SER A 178 -16.09 -6.25 -9.20
N LYS A 179 -16.35 -6.08 -10.48
CA LYS A 179 -16.31 -7.17 -11.49
C LYS A 179 -14.91 -7.73 -11.73
N LEU A 180 -13.86 -6.91 -11.51
CA LEU A 180 -12.47 -7.31 -11.72
C LEU A 180 -11.84 -7.93 -10.48
N MET A 181 -12.39 -7.69 -9.28
CA MET A 181 -11.84 -8.18 -8.00
C MET A 181 -11.87 -9.71 -7.90
N GLY A 182 -12.85 -10.34 -8.55
CA GLY A 182 -13.01 -11.80 -8.57
C GLY A 182 -13.32 -12.39 -7.19
N ASN A 183 -13.25 -13.74 -7.12
CA ASN A 183 -13.62 -14.50 -5.92
C ASN A 183 -12.41 -14.92 -5.07
N TYR A 184 -11.24 -14.32 -5.27
CA TYR A 184 -10.07 -14.66 -4.45
C TYR A 184 -10.37 -14.45 -2.96
N SER A 185 -10.25 -15.52 -2.18
CA SER A 185 -10.25 -15.49 -0.73
C SER A 185 -9.03 -16.27 -0.21
N PRO A 186 -8.31 -15.77 0.80
CA PRO A 186 -7.26 -16.54 1.47
C PRO A 186 -7.75 -17.86 2.04
N THR A 187 -9.05 -17.96 2.38
CA THR A 187 -9.70 -19.16 2.94
C THR A 187 -10.04 -20.22 1.88
N GLN A 188 -9.95 -19.90 0.60
CA GLN A 188 -10.19 -20.86 -0.50
C GLN A 188 -8.89 -21.46 -1.06
N VAL A 189 -7.76 -21.18 -0.45
CA VAL A 189 -6.46 -21.78 -0.81
C VAL A 189 -6.50 -23.26 -0.40
N LYS A 190 -6.15 -24.15 -1.33
CA LYS A 190 -6.06 -25.59 -1.04
C LYS A 190 -5.18 -25.83 0.19
N PRO A 191 -5.52 -26.84 1.03
CA PRO A 191 -4.64 -27.27 2.11
C PRO A 191 -3.23 -27.53 1.55
N ARG A 192 -2.21 -27.08 2.29
CA ARG A 192 -0.81 -27.33 1.93
C ARG A 192 -0.47 -28.77 2.25
N ASP A 193 0.36 -29.35 1.44
CA ASP A 193 1.04 -30.59 1.79
C ASP A 193 2.19 -30.21 2.74
N LEU A 194 2.00 -30.49 4.03
CA LEU A 194 2.94 -30.11 5.09
C LEU A 194 3.87 -31.27 5.39
N PRO A 195 5.15 -31.03 5.73
CA PRO A 195 6.06 -32.06 6.15
C PRO A 195 5.59 -32.77 7.44
N THR A 196 5.69 -34.10 7.48
CA THR A 196 5.42 -34.86 8.70
C THR A 196 6.54 -34.64 9.73
N ASP A 197 6.28 -35.00 10.98
CA ASP A 197 7.27 -34.84 12.05
C ASP A 197 8.51 -35.69 11.80
N GLU A 198 8.34 -36.93 11.33
CA GLU A 198 9.44 -37.82 10.97
C GLU A 198 10.28 -37.25 9.82
N TYR A 199 9.62 -36.60 8.84
CA TYR A 199 10.32 -35.97 7.73
C TYR A 199 11.09 -34.73 8.18
N ILE A 200 10.54 -33.93 9.12
CA ILE A 200 11.23 -32.79 9.71
C ILE A 200 12.48 -33.24 10.47
N VAL A 201 12.41 -34.31 11.27
CA VAL A 201 13.54 -34.87 11.97
C VAL A 201 14.62 -35.38 10.99
N SER A 202 14.20 -36.07 9.93
CA SER A 202 15.13 -36.53 8.86
C SER A 202 15.81 -35.35 8.17
N CYS A 203 15.06 -34.28 7.83
CA CYS A 203 15.62 -33.08 7.21
C CYS A 203 16.63 -32.38 8.14
N PHE A 204 16.32 -32.28 9.45
CA PHE A 204 17.26 -31.70 10.42
C PHE A 204 18.59 -32.41 10.41
N SER A 205 18.60 -33.74 10.41
CA SER A 205 19.82 -34.56 10.42
C SER A 205 20.64 -34.44 9.13
N GLN A 206 20.03 -34.07 8.01
CA GLN A 206 20.70 -33.92 6.71
C GLN A 206 21.35 -32.54 6.52
N ILE A 207 21.08 -31.58 7.39
CA ILE A 207 21.65 -30.23 7.28
C ILE A 207 23.07 -30.26 7.88
N GLU A 208 24.08 -30.23 7.03
CA GLU A 208 25.50 -30.32 7.44
C GLU A 208 26.01 -29.06 8.17
N ASN A 209 25.51 -27.87 7.79
CA ASN A 209 25.94 -26.63 8.41
C ASN A 209 25.23 -26.41 9.75
N PRO A 210 25.97 -26.42 10.89
CA PRO A 210 25.36 -26.42 12.22
C PRO A 210 24.60 -25.14 12.54
N GLN A 211 24.95 -24.03 11.89
CA GLN A 211 24.27 -22.76 12.09
C GLN A 211 22.88 -22.71 11.37
N TRP A 212 22.84 -23.24 10.16
CA TRP A 212 21.58 -23.38 9.44
C TRP A 212 20.74 -24.52 9.98
N GLN A 213 21.34 -25.56 10.51
CA GLN A 213 20.66 -26.63 11.22
C GLN A 213 19.97 -26.11 12.47
N TRP A 214 20.64 -25.25 13.25
CA TRP A 214 20.03 -24.58 14.40
C TRP A 214 18.85 -23.66 13.99
N VAL A 215 19.00 -22.84 12.93
CA VAL A 215 17.90 -22.02 12.39
C VAL A 215 16.70 -22.88 11.99
N PHE A 216 16.94 -23.98 11.28
CA PHE A 216 15.90 -24.95 10.93
C PHE A 216 15.18 -25.49 12.18
N GLY A 217 15.98 -25.93 13.17
CA GLY A 217 15.47 -26.49 14.41
C GLY A 217 14.56 -25.54 15.18
N VAL A 218 14.98 -24.29 15.39
CA VAL A 218 14.13 -23.31 16.10
C VAL A 218 12.86 -22.96 15.32
N LEU A 219 12.92 -22.90 13.98
CA LEU A 219 11.73 -22.71 13.15
C LEU A 219 10.74 -23.88 13.30
N ALA A 220 11.21 -25.11 13.35
CA ALA A 220 10.40 -26.32 13.48
C ALA A 220 9.82 -26.49 14.88
N ALA A 221 10.65 -26.33 15.93
CA ALA A 221 10.25 -26.56 17.31
C ALA A 221 9.28 -25.50 17.83
N TYR A 222 9.44 -24.25 17.42
CA TYR A 222 8.70 -23.10 17.94
C TYR A 222 7.71 -22.45 16.95
N GLY A 223 7.65 -22.92 15.72
CA GLY A 223 6.70 -22.38 14.71
C GLY A 223 6.93 -20.90 14.39
N LEU A 224 8.18 -20.45 14.38
CA LEU A 224 8.56 -19.06 14.18
C LEU A 224 8.37 -18.60 12.73
N ARG A 225 8.30 -17.26 12.53
CA ARG A 225 8.47 -16.69 11.18
C ARG A 225 9.95 -16.76 10.77
N ASP A 226 10.21 -16.82 9.49
CA ASP A 226 11.54 -17.00 8.91
C ASP A 226 12.63 -16.11 9.55
N HIS A 227 12.35 -14.82 9.75
CA HIS A 227 13.27 -13.85 10.33
C HIS A 227 13.40 -13.93 11.85
N GLU A 228 12.42 -14.50 12.55
CA GLU A 228 12.35 -14.48 14.01
C GLU A 228 13.42 -15.33 14.67
N ALA A 229 14.00 -16.31 13.94
CA ALA A 229 15.14 -17.08 14.41
C ALA A 229 16.37 -16.20 14.78
N PHE A 230 16.46 -14.99 14.25
CA PHE A 230 17.56 -14.04 14.52
C PHE A 230 17.28 -13.08 15.68
N TYR A 231 16.10 -13.17 16.28
CA TYR A 231 15.61 -12.27 17.33
C TYR A 231 15.04 -13.07 18.51
N LEU A 232 15.81 -14.05 18.98
CA LEU A 232 15.41 -14.92 20.08
C LEU A 232 16.22 -14.62 21.34
N ASP A 233 15.52 -14.49 22.46
CA ASP A 233 16.11 -14.60 23.79
C ASP A 233 15.85 -16.00 24.34
N MET A 234 16.94 -16.71 24.64
CA MET A 234 16.97 -18.08 25.16
C MET A 234 17.17 -18.14 26.68
N SER A 235 17.13 -17.01 27.39
CA SER A 235 17.40 -16.94 28.85
C SER A 235 16.47 -17.81 29.69
N LYS A 236 15.29 -18.15 29.15
CA LYS A 236 14.28 -19.01 29.81
C LYS A 236 14.10 -20.35 29.11
N PHE A 237 15.13 -20.83 28.41
CA PHE A 237 15.07 -22.12 27.71
C PHE A 237 14.49 -23.23 28.61
N PRO A 238 13.57 -24.12 28.12
CA PRO A 238 13.17 -24.28 26.72
C PRO A 238 12.10 -23.30 26.22
N ILE A 239 11.62 -22.36 27.03
CA ILE A 239 10.72 -21.27 26.57
C ILE A 239 11.59 -20.21 25.90
N VAL A 240 11.21 -19.79 24.69
CA VAL A 240 11.93 -18.74 23.98
C VAL A 240 11.11 -17.46 23.90
N GLU A 241 11.78 -16.32 23.93
CA GLU A 241 11.13 -15.02 23.71
C GLU A 241 11.55 -14.47 22.35
N VAL A 242 10.57 -14.22 21.47
CA VAL A 242 10.79 -13.46 20.25
C VAL A 242 10.83 -11.98 20.64
N THR A 243 11.99 -11.36 20.58
CA THR A 243 12.22 -9.99 21.02
C THR A 243 11.76 -8.96 20.00
N GLU A 244 11.87 -9.29 18.71
CA GLU A 244 11.43 -8.45 17.60
C GLU A 244 10.59 -9.24 16.60
N GLY A 245 9.31 -8.94 16.54
CA GLY A 245 8.37 -9.54 15.58
C GLY A 245 7.40 -8.52 15.02
N LYS A 246 6.76 -8.84 13.89
CA LYS A 246 5.74 -7.99 13.27
C LYS A 246 4.61 -7.56 14.24
N THR A 247 4.38 -8.34 15.30
CA THR A 247 3.29 -8.17 16.27
C THR A 247 3.80 -7.91 17.69
N GLY A 248 5.06 -7.51 17.83
CA GLY A 248 5.71 -7.27 19.12
C GLY A 248 6.35 -8.52 19.74
N CYS A 249 6.88 -8.36 20.97
CA CYS A 249 7.51 -9.43 21.74
C CYS A 249 6.48 -10.49 22.16
N ARG A 250 6.93 -11.75 22.21
CA ARG A 250 6.10 -12.86 22.70
C ARG A 250 6.93 -14.05 23.14
N GLN A 251 6.40 -14.82 24.08
CA GLN A 251 6.97 -16.09 24.48
C GLN A 251 6.36 -17.23 23.68
N VAL A 252 7.19 -18.23 23.36
CA VAL A 252 6.79 -19.42 22.63
C VAL A 252 7.35 -20.66 23.35
N TRP A 253 6.51 -21.67 23.51
CA TRP A 253 6.84 -22.97 24.07
C TRP A 253 7.10 -23.97 22.95
N PRO A 254 8.08 -24.87 23.09
CA PRO A 254 8.23 -25.95 22.14
C PRO A 254 7.08 -26.95 22.32
N LEU A 255 6.42 -27.33 21.25
CA LEU A 255 5.38 -28.37 21.30
C LEU A 255 5.98 -29.77 21.42
N MET A 256 7.23 -29.92 20.98
CA MET A 256 8.07 -31.11 21.08
C MET A 256 9.30 -30.72 21.89
N PRO A 257 9.23 -30.79 23.25
CA PRO A 257 10.36 -30.42 24.11
C PRO A 257 11.61 -31.23 23.83
N GLU A 258 11.45 -32.51 23.43
CA GLU A 258 12.52 -33.40 23.00
C GLU A 258 13.33 -32.82 21.83
N TRP A 259 12.71 -32.16 20.87
CA TRP A 259 13.43 -31.51 19.78
C TRP A 259 14.29 -30.34 20.26
N ALA A 260 13.79 -29.61 21.26
CA ALA A 260 14.54 -28.48 21.80
C ALA A 260 15.81 -28.96 22.52
N GLU A 261 15.70 -30.05 23.24
CA GLU A 261 16.83 -30.68 24.01
C GLU A 261 17.77 -31.44 23.12
N GLU A 262 17.30 -32.42 22.33
CA GLU A 262 18.12 -33.31 21.47
C GLU A 262 18.87 -32.54 20.36
N TRP A 263 18.28 -31.46 19.87
CA TRP A 263 18.89 -30.61 18.84
C TRP A 263 19.75 -29.48 19.42
N ASP A 264 19.94 -29.45 20.75
CA ASP A 264 20.77 -28.45 21.45
C ASP A 264 20.40 -27.01 21.07
N LEU A 265 19.06 -26.73 21.00
CA LEU A 265 18.57 -25.43 20.53
C LEU A 265 18.84 -24.29 21.52
N GLY A 266 19.07 -24.59 22.80
CA GLY A 266 19.47 -23.61 23.82
C GLY A 266 20.82 -22.96 23.54
N ASN A 267 21.72 -23.67 22.81
CA ASN A 267 23.03 -23.18 22.40
C ASN A 267 22.92 -22.46 21.04
N ILE A 268 22.79 -21.14 21.09
CA ILE A 268 22.54 -20.31 19.90
C ILE A 268 23.69 -20.45 18.87
N LYS A 269 23.34 -20.86 17.66
CA LYS A 269 24.27 -21.03 16.53
C LYS A 269 23.72 -20.24 15.32
N LEU A 270 23.94 -18.93 15.28
CA LEU A 270 23.48 -18.10 14.18
C LEU A 270 24.45 -18.08 12.99
N PRO A 271 23.95 -18.23 11.75
CA PRO A 271 24.79 -18.06 10.57
C PRO A 271 25.22 -16.57 10.41
N PRO A 272 26.44 -16.31 9.88
CA PRO A 272 26.96 -14.97 9.68
C PRO A 272 26.26 -14.29 8.48
N VAL A 273 25.00 -13.95 8.65
CA VAL A 273 24.20 -13.24 7.64
C VAL A 273 24.04 -11.77 8.00
N THR A 274 24.03 -10.94 6.99
CA THR A 274 23.79 -9.50 7.13
C THR A 274 22.40 -9.14 6.65
N GLY A 275 21.77 -8.21 7.33
CA GLY A 275 20.46 -7.65 6.97
C GLY A 275 20.20 -6.38 7.76
N SER A 276 19.40 -5.47 7.22
CA SER A 276 19.00 -4.22 7.86
C SER A 276 17.54 -4.25 8.33
N CYS A 277 16.79 -5.28 7.94
CA CYS A 277 15.39 -5.42 8.30
C CYS A 277 14.95 -6.90 8.29
N HIS A 278 13.79 -7.17 8.88
CA HIS A 278 13.20 -8.52 8.95
C HIS A 278 13.09 -9.20 7.57
N ALA A 279 12.81 -8.44 6.51
CA ALA A 279 12.70 -8.99 5.17
C ALA A 279 14.04 -9.55 4.64
N ASP A 280 15.15 -8.93 5.01
CA ASP A 280 16.49 -9.40 4.61
C ASP A 280 16.80 -10.76 5.24
N PHE A 281 16.58 -10.89 6.56
CA PHE A 281 16.79 -12.15 7.27
C PHE A 281 15.85 -13.24 6.76
N GLY A 282 14.56 -12.94 6.59
CA GLY A 282 13.59 -13.86 5.99
C GLY A 282 14.01 -14.33 4.59
N ALA A 283 14.53 -13.43 3.75
CA ALA A 283 15.03 -13.79 2.42
C ALA A 283 16.27 -14.72 2.49
N ARG A 284 17.14 -14.57 3.50
CA ARG A 284 18.27 -15.49 3.72
C ARG A 284 17.79 -16.89 4.06
N VAL A 285 16.80 -17.01 4.96
CA VAL A 285 16.19 -18.30 5.32
C VAL A 285 15.51 -18.93 4.11
N CYS A 286 14.67 -18.19 3.37
CA CYS A 286 14.04 -18.71 2.16
C CYS A 286 15.07 -19.21 1.14
N LYS A 287 16.18 -18.47 0.96
CA LYS A 287 17.27 -18.87 0.06
C LYS A 287 17.99 -20.14 0.52
N PHE A 288 18.17 -20.32 1.82
CA PHE A 288 18.71 -21.57 2.38
C PHE A 288 17.78 -22.74 2.05
N PHE A 289 16.48 -22.66 2.35
CA PHE A 289 15.52 -23.72 2.05
C PHE A 289 15.45 -24.06 0.55
N ALA A 290 15.50 -23.06 -0.31
CA ALA A 290 15.50 -23.26 -1.77
C ALA A 290 16.76 -24.00 -2.26
N ARG A 291 17.90 -23.82 -1.59
CA ARG A 291 19.18 -24.48 -1.97
C ARG A 291 19.29 -25.90 -1.46
N THR A 292 18.72 -26.17 -0.30
CA THR A 292 18.79 -27.51 0.33
C THR A 292 17.77 -28.49 -0.24
N ALA A 293 16.89 -28.04 -1.15
CA ALA A 293 15.90 -28.85 -1.84
C ALA A 293 15.06 -29.77 -0.92
N LEU A 294 14.69 -29.28 0.27
CA LEU A 294 13.93 -30.01 1.29
C LEU A 294 12.49 -30.35 0.86
N GLY A 295 12.04 -29.91 -0.32
CA GLY A 295 10.70 -30.18 -0.84
C GLY A 295 9.59 -29.30 -0.25
N PHE A 296 9.88 -28.46 0.73
CA PHE A 296 8.94 -27.54 1.36
C PHE A 296 9.61 -26.18 1.70
N ASN A 297 8.82 -25.19 2.03
CA ASN A 297 9.31 -23.85 2.37
C ASN A 297 9.49 -23.69 3.89
N ALA A 298 10.36 -22.77 4.33
CA ALA A 298 10.55 -22.46 5.75
C ALA A 298 9.21 -22.17 6.46
N TYR A 299 8.29 -21.46 5.80
CA TYR A 299 6.99 -21.11 6.37
C TYR A 299 6.08 -22.34 6.57
N ASP A 300 6.34 -23.46 5.89
CA ASP A 300 5.58 -24.70 6.06
C ASP A 300 5.89 -25.38 7.40
N LEU A 301 7.10 -25.18 7.98
CA LEU A 301 7.40 -25.59 9.37
C LEU A 301 6.49 -24.89 10.39
N ARG A 302 6.23 -23.60 10.17
CA ARG A 302 5.30 -22.84 11.01
C ARG A 302 3.85 -23.32 10.85
N HIS A 303 3.45 -23.70 9.65
CA HIS A 303 2.14 -24.30 9.42
C HIS A 303 2.04 -25.67 10.07
N ALA A 304 3.08 -26.51 9.98
CA ALA A 304 3.17 -27.81 10.64
C ALA A 304 3.07 -27.67 12.18
N TRP A 305 3.76 -26.67 12.75
CA TRP A 305 3.63 -26.35 14.19
C TRP A 305 2.19 -26.03 14.58
N ALA A 306 1.49 -25.23 13.78
CA ALA A 306 0.09 -24.86 14.09
C ALA A 306 -0.86 -26.05 14.03
N VAL A 307 -0.68 -26.95 13.05
CA VAL A 307 -1.47 -28.20 12.94
C VAL A 307 -1.16 -29.13 14.10
N ARG A 308 0.12 -29.27 14.45
CA ARG A 308 0.56 -30.04 15.64
C ARG A 308 -0.03 -29.50 16.93
N ALA A 309 -0.08 -28.16 17.10
CA ALA A 309 -0.69 -27.51 18.25
C ALA A 309 -2.16 -27.88 18.41
N ILE A 310 -2.89 -27.99 17.30
CA ILE A 310 -4.30 -28.43 17.29
C ILE A 310 -4.38 -29.92 17.69
N GLY A 311 -3.55 -30.78 17.10
CA GLY A 311 -3.49 -32.20 17.41
C GLY A 311 -3.16 -32.47 18.88
N PHE A 312 -2.34 -31.63 19.53
CA PHE A 312 -2.03 -31.69 20.96
C PHE A 312 -3.09 -31.04 21.86
N GLY A 313 -4.18 -30.53 21.31
CA GLY A 313 -5.24 -29.91 22.08
C GLY A 313 -4.89 -28.54 22.66
N LEU A 314 -3.84 -27.87 22.13
CA LEU A 314 -3.52 -26.51 22.56
C LEU A 314 -4.64 -25.55 22.15
N ALA A 315 -5.23 -24.84 23.13
CA ALA A 315 -6.32 -23.93 22.88
C ALA A 315 -5.97 -22.88 21.81
N SER A 316 -6.82 -22.71 20.79
CA SER A 316 -6.57 -21.80 19.65
C SER A 316 -6.17 -20.38 20.04
N PRO A 317 -6.69 -19.74 21.13
CA PRO A 317 -6.21 -18.44 21.57
C PRO A 317 -4.74 -18.45 22.01
N LEU A 318 -4.29 -19.55 22.66
CA LEU A 318 -2.89 -19.70 23.09
C LEU A 318 -1.97 -19.94 21.88
N ALA A 319 -2.37 -20.83 20.98
CA ALA A 319 -1.64 -21.07 19.73
C ALA A 319 -1.51 -19.76 18.90
N ALA A 320 -2.60 -19.02 18.74
CA ALA A 320 -2.59 -17.72 18.06
C ALA A 320 -1.63 -16.73 18.72
N LYS A 321 -1.63 -16.63 20.05
CA LYS A 321 -0.74 -15.76 20.82
C LYS A 321 0.73 -16.16 20.62
N GLN A 322 1.06 -17.44 20.73
CA GLN A 322 2.42 -17.94 20.50
C GLN A 322 2.89 -17.73 19.06
N MET A 323 1.99 -17.88 18.09
CA MET A 323 2.29 -17.57 16.68
C MET A 323 2.32 -16.06 16.38
N GLY A 324 1.90 -15.18 17.30
CA GLY A 324 1.88 -13.73 17.08
C GLY A 324 0.94 -13.32 15.94
N HIS A 325 -0.32 -13.79 15.98
CA HIS A 325 -1.39 -13.32 15.12
C HIS A 325 -2.74 -13.33 15.87
N SER A 326 -3.76 -12.66 15.32
CA SER A 326 -5.08 -12.65 15.95
C SER A 326 -5.73 -14.03 15.89
N LEU A 327 -6.63 -14.29 16.83
CA LEU A 327 -7.44 -15.52 16.83
C LEU A 327 -8.21 -15.71 15.51
N LEU A 328 -8.74 -14.61 14.96
CA LEU A 328 -9.43 -14.65 13.67
C LEU A 328 -8.50 -15.10 12.53
N THR A 329 -7.28 -14.55 12.46
CA THR A 329 -6.28 -14.96 11.47
C THR A 329 -5.89 -16.43 11.65
N HIS A 330 -5.75 -16.89 12.92
CA HIS A 330 -5.44 -18.29 13.23
C HIS A 330 -6.56 -19.21 12.72
N ALA A 331 -7.80 -18.93 13.11
CA ALA A 331 -8.96 -19.70 12.70
C ALA A 331 -9.11 -19.75 11.15
N GLN A 332 -9.03 -18.61 10.49
CA GLN A 332 -9.13 -18.54 9.03
C GLN A 332 -8.02 -19.30 8.29
N THR A 333 -6.83 -19.38 8.88
CA THR A 333 -5.69 -20.03 8.23
C THR A 333 -5.68 -21.53 8.45
N TYR A 334 -6.05 -22.00 9.66
CA TYR A 334 -5.85 -23.39 10.08
C TYR A 334 -7.13 -24.18 10.27
N HIS A 335 -8.31 -23.56 10.25
CA HIS A 335 -9.58 -24.27 10.40
C HIS A 335 -9.77 -25.39 9.34
N LEU A 336 -9.32 -25.16 8.11
CA LEU A 336 -9.39 -26.16 7.04
C LEU A 336 -8.36 -27.30 7.18
N ALA A 337 -7.36 -27.14 8.03
CA ALA A 337 -6.37 -28.20 8.31
C ALA A 337 -6.82 -29.15 9.41
N ILE A 338 -7.94 -28.86 10.09
CA ILE A 338 -8.53 -29.73 11.13
C ILE A 338 -9.33 -30.79 10.43
N ASN A 339 -8.71 -31.92 10.12
CA ASN A 339 -9.41 -33.07 9.59
C ASN A 339 -9.87 -34.02 10.74
N GLU A 340 -10.53 -35.11 10.39
CA GLU A 340 -11.06 -36.07 11.35
C GLU A 340 -9.97 -36.71 12.24
N ARG A 341 -8.77 -36.90 11.71
CA ARG A 341 -7.64 -37.46 12.44
C ARG A 341 -7.16 -36.52 13.55
N GLU A 342 -6.97 -35.22 13.28
CA GLU A 342 -6.59 -34.24 14.30
C GLU A 342 -7.68 -34.08 15.37
N GLN A 343 -8.96 -34.16 14.99
CA GLN A 343 -10.06 -34.12 15.95
C GLN A 343 -10.02 -35.32 16.87
N GLN A 344 -9.83 -36.54 16.33
CA GLN A 344 -9.73 -37.77 17.12
C GLN A 344 -8.54 -37.73 18.07
N GLN A 345 -7.37 -37.32 17.58
CA GLN A 345 -6.17 -37.21 18.38
C GLN A 345 -6.34 -36.23 19.57
N ALA A 346 -6.93 -35.06 19.34
CA ALA A 346 -7.23 -34.09 20.40
C ALA A 346 -8.21 -34.66 21.43
N TYR A 347 -9.23 -35.40 20.98
CA TYR A 347 -10.19 -36.05 21.87
C TYR A 347 -9.52 -37.11 22.73
N ASP A 348 -8.69 -37.96 22.19
CA ASP A 348 -7.97 -39.02 22.92
C ASP A 348 -7.05 -38.44 24.00
N LEU A 349 -6.36 -37.34 23.70
CA LEU A 349 -5.52 -36.61 24.65
C LEU A 349 -6.37 -36.04 25.83
N LEU A 350 -7.53 -35.45 25.52
CA LEU A 350 -8.47 -34.97 26.55
C LEU A 350 -8.94 -36.10 27.47
N LEU A 351 -9.27 -37.28 26.92
CA LEU A 351 -9.66 -38.46 27.70
C LEU A 351 -8.50 -38.95 28.55
N ALA A 352 -7.29 -38.99 28.05
CA ALA A 352 -6.11 -39.39 28.82
C ALA A 352 -5.81 -38.43 29.97
N ALA A 353 -5.91 -37.11 29.74
CA ALA A 353 -5.75 -36.10 30.78
C ALA A 353 -6.81 -36.22 31.88
N ARG A 354 -8.09 -36.44 31.49
CA ARG A 354 -9.19 -36.64 32.42
C ARG A 354 -8.98 -37.88 33.30
N ARG A 355 -8.54 -39.01 32.74
CA ARG A 355 -8.22 -40.24 33.49
C ARG A 355 -7.11 -40.02 34.52
N LYS A 356 -6.04 -39.30 34.11
CA LYS A 356 -4.93 -38.96 35.05
C LYS A 356 -5.39 -38.08 36.21
N SER A 357 -6.24 -37.09 35.95
CA SER A 357 -6.76 -36.23 37.03
C SER A 357 -7.69 -36.99 37.99
N GLN A 358 -8.43 -37.99 37.52
CA GLN A 358 -9.27 -38.84 38.36
C GLN A 358 -8.44 -39.82 39.22
N SER A 359 -7.32 -40.34 38.68
CA SER A 359 -6.42 -41.24 39.43
C SER A 359 -5.62 -40.50 40.49
N ASN A 360 -5.27 -39.22 40.27
CA ASN A 360 -4.54 -38.40 41.25
C ASN A 360 -5.42 -37.76 42.33
N GLY A 361 -6.73 -37.75 42.16
CA GLY A 361 -7.71 -37.24 43.15
C GLY A 361 -8.31 -38.31 44.03
N ALA A 362 -7.86 -39.57 43.93
CA ALA A 362 -8.36 -40.72 44.72
C ALA A 362 -7.36 -41.19 45.80
N CYS A 363 -6.41 -40.32 46.21
CA CYS A 363 -5.50 -40.51 47.35
C CYS A 363 -5.88 -39.59 48.50
#